data_d1fe0dd43be64b8065119ee1bcd12592
#
_entry.id   d1fe0dd43be64b8065119ee1bcd12592
#
_cell.length_a   1.000
_cell.length_b   1.000
_cell.length_c   1.000
_cell.angle_alpha   90.00
_cell.angle_beta   90.00
_cell.angle_gamma   90.00
#
_symmetry.space_group_name_H-M   'P 1'
#
loop_
_entity.id
_entity.type
_entity.pdbx_description
1 polymer ?
#
loop_
_entity_poly.entity_id
_entity_poly.type
_entity_poly.pdbx_seq_one_letter_code
_entity_poly.pdbx_strand_id
1 'polypeptide(L)'
;MLACVALFPSFLKRPVYRLFFGYRIGKRVRIGLSIIDAGECTLADDVTIGHFNVVTRVQKLTVKDHVRIGHLNIIRGGDEVSLGRYCEIIRMNEINSIPDPEVVNPIDPVFILGDGSIVTAGHKIDFTDRVEIGRRVILGGRNSSLWTHNRQRTMPITIGSLVYIGSEIRMAPGSAIPARCIVGIGSVITAQLEEEGKLIAGVPAKTVKELSSEDQFLIERKTRPDLPDDV
;
A
#
# COMPACT_ATOMS: atom_id res chain seq x y z
N MET A 1 3.84 -26.94 -1.08
CA MET A 1 2.49 -26.99 -1.70
C MET A 1 2.13 -25.66 -2.40
N LEU A 2 2.16 -24.50 -1.75
CA LEU A 2 1.81 -23.19 -2.36
C LEU A 2 2.65 -22.82 -3.60
N ALA A 3 3.94 -23.12 -3.61
CA ALA A 3 4.78 -22.89 -4.80
C ALA A 3 4.30 -23.69 -6.03
N CYS A 4 3.77 -24.90 -5.83
CA CYS A 4 3.18 -25.68 -6.91
C CYS A 4 1.87 -25.05 -7.40
N VAL A 5 1.03 -24.53 -6.49
CA VAL A 5 -0.20 -23.81 -6.86
C VAL A 5 0.12 -22.57 -7.70
N ALA A 6 1.25 -21.88 -7.41
CA ALA A 6 1.68 -20.72 -8.17
C ALA A 6 1.87 -21.02 -9.67
N LEU A 7 2.18 -22.25 -10.05
CA LEU A 7 2.40 -22.67 -11.44
C LEU A 7 1.09 -23.02 -12.19
N PHE A 8 -0.03 -23.15 -11.49
CA PHE A 8 -1.30 -23.50 -12.12
C PHE A 8 -1.84 -22.32 -12.96
N PRO A 9 -2.61 -22.61 -14.03
CA PRO A 9 -3.41 -21.60 -14.69
C PRO A 9 -4.40 -20.93 -13.74
N SER A 10 -4.70 -19.65 -13.96
CA SER A 10 -5.55 -18.85 -13.07
C SER A 10 -6.91 -19.50 -12.77
N PHE A 11 -7.53 -20.18 -13.73
CA PHE A 11 -8.82 -20.82 -13.55
C PHE A 11 -8.78 -22.02 -12.61
N LEU A 12 -7.63 -22.72 -12.51
CA LEU A 12 -7.44 -23.84 -11.56
C LEU A 12 -7.06 -23.33 -10.16
N LYS A 13 -6.38 -22.19 -10.05
CA LYS A 13 -6.01 -21.63 -8.75
C LYS A 13 -7.21 -21.33 -7.88
N ARG A 14 -8.28 -20.79 -8.46
CA ARG A 14 -9.48 -20.38 -7.72
C ARG A 14 -10.11 -21.55 -6.93
N PRO A 15 -10.46 -22.69 -7.53
CA PRO A 15 -10.97 -23.82 -6.77
C PRO A 15 -9.95 -24.39 -5.79
N VAL A 16 -8.66 -24.44 -6.13
CA VAL A 16 -7.61 -24.91 -5.23
C VAL A 16 -7.52 -24.04 -3.98
N TYR A 17 -7.45 -22.73 -4.12
CA TYR A 17 -7.40 -21.83 -2.97
C TYR A 17 -8.66 -21.91 -2.11
N ARG A 18 -9.86 -22.06 -2.72
CA ARG A 18 -11.11 -22.20 -1.96
C ARG A 18 -11.18 -23.51 -1.18
N LEU A 19 -10.82 -24.65 -1.82
CA LEU A 19 -11.03 -25.98 -1.24
C LEU A 19 -9.93 -26.38 -0.25
N PHE A 20 -8.68 -26.02 -0.54
CA PHE A 20 -7.53 -26.49 0.25
C PHE A 20 -7.00 -25.45 1.23
N PHE A 21 -7.27 -24.17 1.01
CA PHE A 21 -6.78 -23.08 1.86
C PHE A 21 -7.90 -22.29 2.54
N GLY A 22 -9.16 -22.56 2.22
CA GLY A 22 -10.30 -21.84 2.80
C GLY A 22 -10.42 -20.37 2.38
N TYR A 23 -9.72 -19.96 1.30
CA TYR A 23 -9.73 -18.57 0.85
C TYR A 23 -11.05 -18.19 0.21
N ARG A 24 -11.50 -16.97 0.46
CA ARG A 24 -12.67 -16.38 -0.19
C ARG A 24 -12.26 -15.69 -1.48
N ILE A 25 -12.56 -16.30 -2.62
CA ILE A 25 -12.19 -15.78 -3.95
C ILE A 25 -13.46 -15.40 -4.71
N GLY A 26 -13.57 -14.14 -5.08
CA GLY A 26 -14.70 -13.59 -5.81
C GLY A 26 -14.80 -14.04 -7.27
N LYS A 27 -15.65 -13.35 -8.03
CA LYS A 27 -15.84 -13.58 -9.46
C LYS A 27 -14.74 -12.86 -10.25
N ARG A 28 -14.41 -13.38 -11.45
CA ARG A 28 -13.44 -12.80 -12.41
C ARG A 28 -12.06 -12.49 -11.83
N VAL A 29 -11.69 -13.12 -10.68
CA VAL A 29 -10.36 -13.02 -10.10
C VAL A 29 -9.33 -13.70 -11.00
N ARG A 30 -8.25 -13.01 -11.31
CA ARG A 30 -7.11 -13.51 -12.10
C ARG A 30 -5.84 -13.48 -11.26
N ILE A 31 -5.14 -14.61 -11.20
CA ILE A 31 -3.90 -14.76 -10.43
C ILE A 31 -2.83 -15.33 -11.36
N GLY A 32 -1.81 -14.54 -11.64
CA GLY A 32 -0.64 -14.96 -12.42
C GLY A 32 0.27 -15.93 -11.66
N LEU A 33 1.52 -16.08 -12.09
CA LEU A 33 2.53 -16.90 -11.43
C LEU A 33 2.98 -16.22 -10.13
N SER A 34 2.16 -16.30 -9.09
CA SER A 34 2.38 -15.62 -7.81
C SER A 34 2.03 -16.53 -6.65
N ILE A 35 2.73 -16.37 -5.54
CA ILE A 35 2.52 -17.12 -4.29
C ILE A 35 1.66 -16.27 -3.38
N ILE A 36 0.58 -16.87 -2.85
CA ILE A 36 -0.28 -16.24 -1.85
C ILE A 36 -0.35 -17.20 -0.66
N ASP A 37 0.29 -16.81 0.44
CA ASP A 37 0.36 -17.53 1.70
C ASP A 37 -0.09 -16.60 2.82
N ALA A 38 -1.37 -16.66 3.16
CA ALA A 38 -1.98 -15.87 4.23
C ALA A 38 -2.80 -16.80 5.15
N GLY A 39 -2.95 -16.43 6.41
CA GLY A 39 -3.81 -17.15 7.34
C GLY A 39 -5.27 -17.10 6.91
N GLU A 40 -5.79 -15.88 6.69
CA GLU A 40 -7.07 -15.62 6.06
C GLU A 40 -6.86 -14.81 4.77
N CYS A 41 -7.57 -15.17 3.71
CA CYS A 41 -7.48 -14.43 2.44
C CYS A 41 -8.86 -14.22 1.84
N THR A 42 -9.16 -12.95 1.54
CA THR A 42 -10.35 -12.56 0.78
C THR A 42 -9.92 -11.74 -0.42
N LEU A 43 -10.19 -12.26 -1.62
CA LEU A 43 -10.05 -11.54 -2.87
C LEU A 43 -11.46 -11.32 -3.43
N ALA A 44 -11.90 -10.07 -3.47
CA ALA A 44 -13.23 -9.71 -3.96
C ALA A 44 -13.33 -9.81 -5.50
N ASP A 45 -14.37 -9.24 -6.10
CA ASP A 45 -14.61 -9.37 -7.53
C ASP A 45 -13.61 -8.54 -8.36
N ASP A 46 -13.31 -9.01 -9.57
CA ASP A 46 -12.46 -8.33 -10.56
C ASP A 46 -11.01 -8.06 -10.10
N VAL A 47 -10.54 -8.72 -9.07
CA VAL A 47 -9.15 -8.62 -8.61
C VAL A 47 -8.20 -9.25 -9.64
N THR A 48 -7.13 -8.53 -9.93
CA THR A 48 -6.04 -9.02 -10.79
C THR A 48 -4.71 -9.00 -10.04
N ILE A 49 -4.06 -10.17 -9.93
CA ILE A 49 -2.71 -10.33 -9.39
C ILE A 49 -1.81 -10.81 -10.52
N GLY A 50 -0.79 -10.06 -10.85
CA GLY A 50 0.15 -10.35 -11.94
C GLY A 50 1.10 -11.50 -11.62
N HIS A 51 2.33 -11.40 -12.11
CA HIS A 51 3.33 -12.48 -11.99
C HIS A 51 4.43 -12.15 -10.99
N PHE A 52 4.98 -13.20 -10.39
CA PHE A 52 6.14 -13.13 -9.50
C PHE A 52 5.92 -12.27 -8.25
N ASN A 53 4.66 -12.14 -7.82
CA ASN A 53 4.39 -11.57 -6.51
C ASN A 53 4.52 -12.65 -5.44
N VAL A 54 5.02 -12.25 -4.27
CA VAL A 54 5.13 -13.11 -3.09
C VAL A 54 4.40 -12.45 -1.95
N VAL A 55 3.25 -13.01 -1.58
CA VAL A 55 2.53 -12.67 -0.35
C VAL A 55 2.75 -13.80 0.62
N THR A 56 3.34 -13.54 1.79
CA THR A 56 3.67 -14.58 2.75
C THR A 56 3.63 -14.10 4.20
N ARG A 57 3.22 -15.00 5.11
CA ARG A 57 3.15 -14.73 6.56
C ARG A 57 2.24 -13.56 6.93
N VAL A 58 1.28 -13.20 6.12
CA VAL A 58 0.23 -12.21 6.43
C VAL A 58 -0.88 -12.98 7.15
N GLN A 59 -1.30 -12.53 8.35
CA GLN A 59 -2.36 -13.22 9.07
C GLN A 59 -3.71 -13.05 8.36
N LYS A 60 -4.04 -11.82 7.94
CA LYS A 60 -5.28 -11.52 7.24
C LYS A 60 -5.02 -10.63 6.02
N LEU A 61 -5.32 -11.14 4.84
CA LEU A 61 -5.26 -10.42 3.57
C LEU A 61 -6.67 -10.12 3.07
N THR A 62 -7.02 -8.83 2.97
CA THR A 62 -8.29 -8.37 2.40
C THR A 62 -8.04 -7.52 1.16
N VAL A 63 -8.49 -7.98 0.01
CA VAL A 63 -8.37 -7.29 -1.27
C VAL A 63 -9.77 -7.03 -1.81
N LYS A 64 -10.18 -5.76 -1.86
CA LYS A 64 -11.50 -5.35 -2.33
C LYS A 64 -11.61 -5.37 -3.85
N ASP A 65 -12.78 -4.97 -4.37
CA ASP A 65 -13.11 -5.07 -5.77
C ASP A 65 -12.19 -4.24 -6.67
N HIS A 66 -11.93 -4.73 -7.88
CA HIS A 66 -11.19 -4.06 -8.95
C HIS A 66 -9.73 -3.71 -8.60
N VAL A 67 -9.17 -4.30 -7.55
CA VAL A 67 -7.75 -4.10 -7.19
C VAL A 67 -6.84 -4.76 -8.21
N ARG A 68 -5.73 -4.08 -8.50
CA ARG A 68 -4.64 -4.60 -9.35
C ARG A 68 -3.34 -4.67 -8.55
N ILE A 69 -2.79 -5.86 -8.45
CA ILE A 69 -1.42 -6.08 -7.98
C ILE A 69 -0.62 -6.51 -9.21
N GLY A 70 0.33 -5.68 -9.63
CA GLY A 70 1.11 -5.90 -10.85
C GLY A 70 2.14 -7.01 -10.69
N HIS A 71 3.43 -6.72 -10.84
CA HIS A 71 4.45 -7.75 -10.91
C HIS A 71 5.59 -7.54 -9.91
N LEU A 72 6.22 -8.65 -9.46
CA LEU A 72 7.44 -8.61 -8.67
C LEU A 72 7.29 -7.86 -7.33
N ASN A 73 6.10 -7.81 -6.74
CA ASN A 73 5.90 -7.22 -5.42
C ASN A 73 6.09 -8.28 -4.33
N ILE A 74 6.62 -7.85 -3.20
CA ILE A 74 6.77 -8.65 -1.99
C ILE A 74 5.90 -8.01 -0.90
N ILE A 75 4.96 -8.78 -0.34
CA ILE A 75 4.14 -8.39 0.80
C ILE A 75 4.36 -9.45 1.87
N ARG A 76 4.91 -9.07 3.02
CA ARG A 76 5.32 -10.05 4.01
C ARG A 76 5.05 -9.63 5.43
N GLY A 77 4.52 -10.58 6.23
CA GLY A 77 4.29 -10.41 7.66
C GLY A 77 3.07 -9.56 7.98
N GLY A 78 2.91 -9.28 9.26
CA GLY A 78 1.86 -8.44 9.81
C GLY A 78 0.52 -9.14 10.04
N ASP A 79 -0.30 -8.47 10.83
CA ASP A 79 -1.62 -8.98 11.23
C ASP A 79 -2.66 -8.75 10.15
N GLU A 80 -2.62 -7.58 9.50
CA GLU A 80 -3.58 -7.28 8.43
C GLU A 80 -2.94 -6.49 7.29
N VAL A 81 -3.27 -6.90 6.05
CA VAL A 81 -3.06 -6.13 4.84
C VAL A 81 -4.42 -5.93 4.17
N SER A 82 -4.87 -4.67 4.08
CA SER A 82 -6.16 -4.30 3.52
C SER A 82 -5.99 -3.37 2.33
N LEU A 83 -6.43 -3.80 1.15
CA LEU A 83 -6.42 -3.01 -0.07
C LEU A 83 -7.86 -2.61 -0.42
N GLY A 84 -8.13 -1.31 -0.46
CA GLY A 84 -9.40 -0.72 -0.82
C GLY A 84 -9.79 -0.95 -2.27
N ARG A 85 -11.01 -0.58 -2.64
CA ARG A 85 -11.51 -0.73 -4.02
C ARG A 85 -10.66 0.05 -5.01
N TYR A 86 -10.43 -0.49 -6.19
CA TYR A 86 -9.68 0.16 -7.26
C TYR A 86 -8.23 0.53 -6.94
N CYS A 87 -7.65 -0.01 -5.85
CA CYS A 87 -6.24 0.20 -5.55
C CYS A 87 -5.33 -0.45 -6.58
N GLU A 88 -4.13 0.11 -6.70
CA GLU A 88 -3.09 -0.48 -7.55
C GLU A 88 -1.73 -0.50 -6.83
N ILE A 89 -1.08 -1.68 -6.83
CA ILE A 89 0.33 -1.85 -6.43
C ILE A 89 1.07 -2.28 -7.68
N ILE A 90 1.86 -1.35 -8.30
CA ILE A 90 2.31 -1.59 -9.68
C ILE A 90 3.41 -2.65 -9.73
N ARG A 91 4.63 -2.38 -9.29
CA ARG A 91 5.72 -3.37 -9.42
C ARG A 91 6.91 -3.15 -8.50
N MET A 92 7.60 -4.25 -8.18
CA MET A 92 8.87 -4.24 -7.43
C MET A 92 8.79 -3.50 -6.09
N ASN A 93 7.61 -3.47 -5.47
CA ASN A 93 7.45 -2.89 -4.16
C ASN A 93 7.71 -3.94 -3.08
N GLU A 94 8.26 -3.51 -1.97
CA GLU A 94 8.51 -4.30 -0.78
C GLU A 94 7.71 -3.71 0.38
N ILE A 95 6.69 -4.44 0.82
CA ILE A 95 5.75 -4.05 1.87
C ILE A 95 5.89 -5.09 2.98
N ASN A 96 6.62 -4.78 4.03
CA ASN A 96 7.04 -5.76 5.02
C ASN A 96 6.73 -5.32 6.44
N SER A 97 6.35 -6.28 7.29
CA SER A 97 6.40 -6.17 8.73
C SER A 97 7.49 -7.10 9.27
N ILE A 98 8.24 -6.64 10.26
CA ILE A 98 9.27 -7.43 10.93
C ILE A 98 8.60 -8.26 12.03
N PRO A 99 8.73 -9.60 12.02
CA PRO A 99 8.30 -10.42 13.14
C PRO A 99 9.22 -10.15 14.34
N ASP A 100 8.63 -10.06 15.51
CA ASP A 100 9.34 -9.91 16.80
C ASP A 100 10.40 -8.78 16.80
N PRO A 101 10.02 -7.53 16.47
CA PRO A 101 10.97 -6.43 16.57
C PRO A 101 11.36 -6.21 18.03
N GLU A 102 12.66 -6.05 18.28
CA GLU A 102 13.18 -5.71 19.61
C GLU A 102 12.88 -4.24 19.94
N VAL A 103 11.63 -3.92 20.23
CA VAL A 103 11.16 -2.57 20.56
C VAL A 103 10.45 -2.54 21.90
N VAL A 104 10.41 -1.37 22.53
CA VAL A 104 9.89 -1.20 23.90
C VAL A 104 8.37 -1.02 23.97
N ASN A 105 7.71 -0.80 22.88
CA ASN A 105 6.26 -0.59 22.85
C ASN A 105 5.53 -1.69 22.06
N PRO A 106 4.23 -1.92 22.34
CA PRO A 106 3.41 -2.83 21.53
C PRO A 106 3.43 -2.44 20.04
N ILE A 107 3.37 -3.42 19.19
CA ILE A 107 3.28 -3.24 17.72
C ILE A 107 1.83 -3.39 17.25
N ASP A 108 1.49 -2.71 16.16
CA ASP A 108 0.21 -2.84 15.43
C ASP A 108 0.49 -3.01 13.93
N PRO A 109 0.94 -4.21 13.50
CA PRO A 109 1.45 -4.43 12.14
C PRO A 109 0.31 -4.54 11.13
N VAL A 110 -0.31 -3.40 10.82
CA VAL A 110 -1.43 -3.26 9.88
C VAL A 110 -1.06 -2.33 8.73
N PHE A 111 -1.29 -2.78 7.50
CA PHE A 111 -1.15 -1.97 6.29
C PHE A 111 -2.51 -1.75 5.64
N ILE A 112 -2.92 -0.50 5.50
CA ILE A 112 -4.18 -0.09 4.84
C ILE A 112 -3.87 0.81 3.67
N LEU A 113 -4.38 0.46 2.49
CA LEU A 113 -4.37 1.28 1.29
C LEU A 113 -5.81 1.63 0.92
N GLY A 114 -6.17 2.91 1.05
CA GLY A 114 -7.52 3.43 0.82
C GLY A 114 -7.96 3.36 -0.64
N ASP A 115 -9.26 3.39 -0.88
CA ASP A 115 -9.89 3.24 -2.20
C ASP A 115 -9.25 4.17 -3.26
N GLY A 116 -8.98 3.65 -4.44
CA GLY A 116 -8.42 4.39 -5.57
C GLY A 116 -6.95 4.79 -5.43
N SER A 117 -6.24 4.33 -4.41
CA SER A 117 -4.84 4.70 -4.19
C SER A 117 -3.87 3.82 -4.97
N ILE A 118 -2.74 4.40 -5.35
CA ILE A 118 -1.72 3.77 -6.19
C ILE A 118 -0.35 3.82 -5.50
N VAL A 119 0.30 2.66 -5.40
CA VAL A 119 1.71 2.52 -5.05
C VAL A 119 2.47 2.13 -6.32
N THR A 120 3.31 3.02 -6.84
CA THR A 120 3.90 2.82 -8.16
C THR A 120 5.01 1.78 -8.19
N ALA A 121 6.28 2.11 -8.08
CA ALA A 121 7.33 1.13 -8.30
C ALA A 121 8.53 1.28 -7.37
N GLY A 122 9.07 0.15 -6.89
CA GLY A 122 10.33 0.12 -6.16
C GLY A 122 10.30 0.85 -4.82
N HIS A 123 9.14 0.93 -4.18
CA HIS A 123 9.01 1.52 -2.85
C HIS A 123 9.25 0.48 -1.76
N LYS A 124 9.77 0.93 -0.63
CA LYS A 124 9.89 0.13 0.60
C LYS A 124 8.95 0.69 1.65
N ILE A 125 8.03 -0.15 2.12
CA ILE A 125 7.07 0.21 3.16
C ILE A 125 7.23 -0.79 4.31
N ASP A 126 7.76 -0.31 5.41
CA ASP A 126 7.79 -1.04 6.65
C ASP A 126 6.50 -0.73 7.42
N PHE A 127 5.72 -1.77 7.69
CA PHE A 127 4.50 -1.69 8.49
C PHE A 127 4.58 -2.58 9.75
N THR A 128 5.74 -2.57 10.40
CA THR A 128 5.91 -3.18 11.73
C THR A 128 5.02 -2.52 12.78
N ASP A 129 4.67 -1.26 12.55
CA ASP A 129 3.51 -0.58 13.14
C ASP A 129 2.57 -0.14 12.02
N ARG A 130 1.42 0.41 12.36
CA ARG A 130 0.36 0.78 11.42
C ARG A 130 0.85 1.76 10.36
N VAL A 131 0.58 1.41 9.10
CA VAL A 131 0.68 2.33 7.96
C VAL A 131 -0.71 2.47 7.35
N GLU A 132 -1.25 3.67 7.40
CA GLU A 132 -2.54 3.99 6.81
C GLU A 132 -2.38 5.03 5.70
N ILE A 133 -2.73 4.65 4.49
CA ILE A 133 -2.74 5.49 3.30
C ILE A 133 -4.20 5.73 2.92
N GLY A 134 -4.62 6.99 2.90
CA GLY A 134 -5.99 7.40 2.62
C GLY A 134 -6.44 7.08 1.20
N ARG A 135 -7.59 7.64 0.79
CA ARG A 135 -8.18 7.40 -0.53
C ARG A 135 -7.54 8.30 -1.59
N ARG A 136 -7.43 7.77 -2.82
CA ARG A 136 -6.94 8.51 -4.00
C ARG A 136 -5.56 9.13 -3.78
N VAL A 137 -4.69 8.40 -3.08
CA VAL A 137 -3.28 8.76 -2.88
C VAL A 137 -2.44 8.15 -4.00
N ILE A 138 -1.51 8.92 -4.53
CA ILE A 138 -0.48 8.42 -5.44
C ILE A 138 0.87 8.49 -4.74
N LEU A 139 1.41 7.34 -4.32
CA LEU A 139 2.82 7.22 -3.98
C LEU A 139 3.58 7.04 -5.29
N GLY A 140 4.00 8.17 -5.86
CA GLY A 140 4.49 8.29 -7.22
C GLY A 140 5.96 7.98 -7.39
N GLY A 141 6.37 7.83 -8.64
CA GLY A 141 7.76 7.62 -9.03
C GLY A 141 8.33 6.30 -8.51
N ARG A 142 9.44 6.38 -7.76
CA ARG A 142 10.15 5.22 -7.21
C ARG A 142 11.00 5.54 -5.99
N ASN A 143 11.51 4.49 -5.34
CA ASN A 143 12.54 4.55 -4.29
C ASN A 143 12.13 5.34 -3.03
N SER A 144 10.84 5.51 -2.79
CA SER A 144 10.38 6.05 -1.51
C SER A 144 10.45 5.00 -0.41
N SER A 145 10.67 5.43 0.83
CA SER A 145 10.65 4.53 1.98
C SER A 145 9.87 5.11 3.14
N LEU A 146 8.96 4.28 3.68
CA LEU A 146 8.19 4.55 4.88
C LEU A 146 8.69 3.59 5.97
N TRP A 147 9.12 4.13 7.10
CA TRP A 147 9.67 3.34 8.19
C TRP A 147 8.89 3.59 9.47
N THR A 148 8.13 2.60 9.92
CA THR A 148 7.34 2.70 11.16
C THR A 148 8.15 2.40 12.40
N HIS A 149 9.32 1.77 12.27
CA HIS A 149 10.16 1.45 13.41
C HIS A 149 11.57 2.02 13.28
N ASN A 150 12.18 2.20 14.42
CA ASN A 150 13.61 2.35 14.57
C ASN A 150 14.13 1.29 15.58
N ARG A 151 15.38 1.33 15.96
CA ARG A 151 15.97 0.34 16.86
C ARG A 151 15.37 0.34 18.29
N GLN A 152 14.58 1.34 18.65
CA GLN A 152 14.04 1.50 20.00
C GLN A 152 12.53 1.28 20.06
N ARG A 153 11.78 1.85 19.13
CA ARG A 153 10.31 1.85 19.16
C ARG A 153 9.70 1.83 17.79
N THR A 154 8.41 1.50 17.74
CA THR A 154 7.57 1.67 16.55
C THR A 154 6.62 2.84 16.75
N MET A 155 6.22 3.48 15.65
CA MET A 155 5.20 4.54 15.63
C MET A 155 4.48 4.52 14.28
N PRO A 156 3.13 4.69 14.27
CA PRO A 156 2.36 4.62 13.02
C PRO A 156 2.73 5.72 12.03
N ILE A 157 2.48 5.46 10.74
CA ILE A 157 2.57 6.44 9.67
C ILE A 157 1.19 6.62 9.06
N THR A 158 0.78 7.87 8.88
CA THR A 158 -0.50 8.20 8.26
C THR A 158 -0.31 9.13 7.07
N ILE A 159 -0.98 8.83 5.96
CA ILE A 159 -1.08 9.68 4.78
C ILE A 159 -2.57 9.94 4.53
N GLY A 160 -2.97 11.19 4.57
CA GLY A 160 -4.35 11.61 4.33
C GLY A 160 -4.82 11.33 2.91
N SER A 161 -6.08 11.60 2.61
CA SER A 161 -6.66 11.37 1.29
C SER A 161 -6.30 12.48 0.30
N LEU A 162 -6.36 12.18 -1.01
CA LEU A 162 -6.08 13.15 -2.08
C LEU A 162 -4.65 13.72 -1.98
N VAL A 163 -3.66 12.85 -1.80
CA VAL A 163 -2.26 13.26 -1.69
C VAL A 163 -1.48 12.73 -2.89
N TYR A 164 -0.73 13.62 -3.54
CA TYR A 164 0.26 13.24 -4.53
C TYR A 164 1.67 13.32 -3.94
N ILE A 165 2.40 12.23 -4.00
CA ILE A 165 3.74 12.11 -3.44
C ILE A 165 4.74 11.84 -4.57
N GLY A 166 5.76 12.71 -4.66
CA GLY A 166 6.86 12.54 -5.62
C GLY A 166 7.77 11.37 -5.30
N SER A 167 8.77 11.17 -6.15
CA SER A 167 9.78 10.09 -5.97
C SER A 167 10.69 10.33 -4.77
N GLU A 168 11.28 9.23 -4.26
CA GLU A 168 12.43 9.27 -3.34
C GLU A 168 12.15 9.95 -1.99
N ILE A 169 10.89 10.00 -1.55
CA ILE A 169 10.58 10.54 -0.22
C ILE A 169 10.97 9.54 0.87
N ARG A 170 11.20 10.06 2.07
CA ARG A 170 11.43 9.27 3.28
C ARG A 170 10.46 9.70 4.36
N MET A 171 9.82 8.73 5.00
CA MET A 171 8.98 8.99 6.17
C MET A 171 9.56 8.28 7.38
N ALA A 172 9.76 9.04 8.45
CA ALA A 172 10.24 8.52 9.74
C ALA A 172 9.09 7.96 10.59
N PRO A 173 9.36 7.13 11.59
CA PRO A 173 8.34 6.64 12.52
C PRO A 173 7.55 7.78 13.15
N GLY A 174 6.23 7.65 13.17
CA GLY A 174 5.31 8.64 13.74
C GLY A 174 5.03 9.87 12.88
N SER A 175 5.54 9.90 11.63
CA SER A 175 5.27 11.03 10.72
C SER A 175 3.90 10.91 10.05
N ALA A 176 3.32 12.07 9.71
CA ALA A 176 2.04 12.13 9.01
C ALA A 176 2.03 13.20 7.93
N ILE A 177 1.32 12.92 6.84
CA ILE A 177 1.00 13.85 5.76
C ILE A 177 -0.51 14.08 5.79
N PRO A 178 -1.00 15.33 5.96
CA PRO A 178 -2.43 15.62 5.97
C PRO A 178 -3.05 15.46 4.57
N ALA A 179 -4.38 15.52 4.51
CA ALA A 179 -5.10 15.38 3.26
C ALA A 179 -4.84 16.54 2.28
N ARG A 180 -5.13 16.31 1.00
CA ARG A 180 -5.11 17.33 -0.06
C ARG A 180 -3.74 18.00 -0.24
N CYS A 181 -2.65 17.25 -0.05
CA CYS A 181 -1.29 17.77 -0.14
C CYS A 181 -0.53 17.23 -1.36
N ILE A 182 0.47 17.99 -1.78
CA ILE A 182 1.49 17.53 -2.72
C ILE A 182 2.82 17.50 -1.98
N VAL A 183 3.53 16.36 -2.08
CA VAL A 183 4.87 16.21 -1.51
C VAL A 183 5.90 16.19 -2.62
N GLY A 184 6.83 17.16 -2.56
CA GLY A 184 7.92 17.28 -3.53
C GLY A 184 8.91 16.11 -3.47
N ILE A 185 9.53 15.83 -4.60
CA ILE A 185 10.58 14.80 -4.75
C ILE A 185 11.70 14.98 -3.72
N GLY A 186 12.23 13.88 -3.19
CA GLY A 186 13.37 13.88 -2.26
C GLY A 186 13.06 14.39 -0.85
N SER A 187 11.80 14.63 -0.51
CA SER A 187 11.42 15.15 0.81
C SER A 187 11.62 14.11 1.92
N VAL A 188 11.97 14.59 3.12
CA VAL A 188 12.13 13.75 4.32
C VAL A 188 11.16 14.22 5.40
N ILE A 189 10.08 13.47 5.61
CA ILE A 189 9.04 13.76 6.59
C ILE A 189 9.42 13.13 7.92
N THR A 190 9.67 13.93 8.95
CA THR A 190 10.14 13.50 10.27
C THR A 190 9.16 13.81 11.40
N ALA A 191 8.05 14.46 11.10
CA ALA A 191 7.05 14.89 12.05
C ALA A 191 5.64 14.74 11.50
N GLN A 192 4.65 14.87 12.35
CA GLN A 192 3.26 15.02 11.92
C GLN A 192 3.07 16.43 11.38
N LEU A 193 2.64 16.52 10.13
CA LEU A 193 2.23 17.77 9.50
C LEU A 193 0.71 17.88 9.62
N GLU A 194 0.17 19.07 9.91
CA GLU A 194 -1.24 19.22 10.27
C GLU A 194 -2.06 19.98 9.22
N GLU A 195 -1.39 20.80 8.39
CA GLU A 195 -2.07 21.70 7.47
C GLU A 195 -2.40 21.02 6.14
N GLU A 196 -3.69 20.93 5.84
CA GLU A 196 -4.18 20.43 4.55
C GLU A 196 -4.01 21.42 3.41
N GLY A 197 -4.08 20.97 2.17
CA GLY A 197 -4.06 21.82 0.98
C GLY A 197 -2.70 22.47 0.71
N LYS A 198 -1.61 21.85 1.10
CA LYS A 198 -0.26 22.42 1.04
C LYS A 198 0.67 21.68 0.09
N LEU A 199 1.61 22.44 -0.46
CA LEU A 199 2.84 21.89 -0.99
C LEU A 199 3.82 21.69 0.16
N ILE A 200 4.32 20.47 0.30
CA ILE A 200 5.26 20.02 1.34
C ILE A 200 6.56 19.64 0.65
N ALA A 201 7.70 20.15 1.10
CA ALA A 201 9.00 19.81 0.52
C ALA A 201 10.17 20.04 1.49
N GLY A 202 11.32 19.42 1.18
CA GLY A 202 12.60 19.69 1.85
C GLY A 202 13.07 18.59 2.79
N VAL A 203 14.23 18.85 3.45
CA VAL A 203 14.91 17.96 4.40
C VAL A 203 15.35 18.76 5.61
N PRO A 204 14.66 18.69 6.76
CA PRO A 204 13.35 18.06 6.95
C PRO A 204 12.24 18.78 6.16
N ALA A 205 11.20 18.02 5.79
CA ALA A 205 10.08 18.54 5.02
C ALA A 205 9.24 19.51 5.85
N LYS A 206 8.81 20.60 5.19
CA LYS A 206 7.95 21.64 5.77
C LYS A 206 6.90 22.06 4.75
N THR A 207 5.84 22.70 5.23
CA THR A 207 4.91 23.44 4.38
C THR A 207 5.64 24.54 3.65
N VAL A 208 5.51 24.57 2.32
CA VAL A 208 6.16 25.58 1.44
C VAL A 208 5.17 26.68 1.05
N LYS A 209 3.98 26.29 0.59
CA LYS A 209 2.92 27.21 0.14
C LYS A 209 1.56 26.52 0.08
N GLU A 210 0.51 27.32 -0.08
CA GLU A 210 -0.82 26.83 -0.49
C GLU A 210 -0.75 26.20 -1.88
N LEU A 211 -1.60 25.22 -2.15
CA LEU A 211 -1.78 24.68 -3.49
C LEU A 211 -2.50 25.69 -4.38
N SER A 212 -2.01 25.89 -5.59
CA SER A 212 -2.73 26.63 -6.63
C SER A 212 -3.95 25.86 -7.12
N SER A 213 -4.81 26.49 -7.91
CA SER A 213 -5.94 25.80 -8.55
C SER A 213 -5.50 24.66 -9.47
N GLU A 214 -4.36 24.82 -10.15
CA GLU A 214 -3.79 23.74 -10.99
C GLU A 214 -3.27 22.59 -10.15
N ASP A 215 -2.62 22.85 -9.01
CA ASP A 215 -2.16 21.84 -8.07
C ASP A 215 -3.35 21.08 -7.47
N GLN A 216 -4.44 21.79 -7.12
CA GLN A 216 -5.68 21.17 -6.61
C GLN A 216 -6.32 20.27 -7.67
N PHE A 217 -6.39 20.69 -8.92
CA PHE A 217 -6.87 19.87 -10.02
C PHE A 217 -6.03 18.59 -10.17
N LEU A 218 -4.71 18.64 -9.99
CA LEU A 218 -3.83 17.47 -10.07
C LEU A 218 -4.20 16.41 -9.04
N ILE A 219 -4.44 16.79 -7.79
CA ILE A 219 -4.78 15.83 -6.71
C ILE A 219 -6.23 15.35 -6.75
N GLU A 220 -7.14 16.14 -7.32
CA GLU A 220 -8.55 15.78 -7.47
C GLU A 220 -8.82 14.91 -8.72
N ARG A 221 -7.89 14.88 -9.64
CA ARG A 221 -7.99 14.05 -10.84
C ARG A 221 -8.05 12.57 -10.46
N LYS A 222 -8.85 11.79 -11.20
CA LYS A 222 -8.93 10.33 -11.02
C LYS A 222 -7.54 9.71 -11.14
N THR A 223 -7.20 8.87 -10.18
CA THR A 223 -5.93 8.14 -10.17
C THR A 223 -5.88 7.06 -11.25
N ARG A 224 -7.05 6.55 -11.66
CA ARG A 224 -7.23 5.57 -12.73
C ARG A 224 -8.41 5.97 -13.63
N PRO A 225 -8.35 5.70 -14.96
CA PRO A 225 -9.45 6.03 -15.87
C PRO A 225 -10.76 5.32 -15.53
N ASP A 226 -10.68 4.10 -14.97
CA ASP A 226 -11.82 3.26 -14.61
C ASP A 226 -12.31 3.48 -13.17
N LEU A 227 -11.78 4.49 -12.47
CA LEU A 227 -12.21 4.83 -11.11
C LEU A 227 -13.61 5.46 -11.15
N PRO A 228 -14.60 4.91 -10.40
CA PRO A 228 -15.91 5.54 -10.26
C PRO A 228 -15.83 6.90 -9.54
N ASP A 229 -16.85 7.73 -9.70
CA ASP A 229 -16.87 9.07 -9.10
C ASP A 229 -17.12 9.04 -7.58
N ASP A 230 -17.68 7.93 -7.08
CA ASP A 230 -17.99 7.72 -5.65
C ASP A 230 -16.81 7.14 -4.83
N VAL A 231 -15.66 6.91 -5.47
CA VAL A 231 -14.45 6.33 -4.86
C VAL A 231 -13.36 7.35 -4.59
#